data_62e827d519a3be9b6e7d4cf38e4d0452
#
_entry.id   62e827d519a3be9b6e7d4cf38e4d0452
#
_cell.length_a   1.000
_cell.length_b   1.000
_cell.length_c   1.000
_cell.angle_alpha   90.00
_cell.angle_beta   90.00
_cell.angle_gamma   90.00
#
_symmetry.space_group_name_H-M   'P 1'
#
loop_
_entity.id
_entity.type
_entity.pdbx_description
1 polymer ?
#
loop_
_entity_poly.entity_id
_entity_poly.type
_entity_poly.pdbx_seq_one_letter_code
_entity_poly.pdbx_strand_id
1 'polypeptide(L)'
;MLAYISGVGGNARQVFYRSPNLTMLKVCFPNGRRTPPHDHGTWATILLLSGEEKNTLYRRENGRLRRVGEVTLTRGEILPMPTETVHVAECLGGKPTIGLHVYGGDIMGEVPRHMWDPQTLAEHALDWNTYETFAQAASQAPSAP
;
A
#
# COMPACT_ATOMS: atom_id res chain seq x y z
N MET A 1 -23.92 -1.11 6.15
CA MET A 1 -23.63 0.32 5.92
C MET A 1 -22.14 0.45 5.61
N LEU A 2 -21.80 0.99 4.46
CA LEU A 2 -20.40 1.18 4.07
C LEU A 2 -19.88 2.46 4.71
N ALA A 3 -18.86 2.34 5.57
CA ALA A 3 -18.19 3.51 6.13
C ALA A 3 -17.17 4.04 5.12
N TYR A 4 -17.33 5.29 4.73
CA TYR A 4 -16.36 5.99 3.89
C TYR A 4 -15.32 6.64 4.79
N ILE A 5 -14.07 6.25 4.60
CA ILE A 5 -12.94 6.85 5.31
C ILE A 5 -12.10 7.60 4.30
N SER A 6 -12.10 8.92 4.40
CA SER A 6 -11.14 9.74 3.67
C SER A 6 -9.83 9.74 4.45
N GLY A 7 -8.76 9.25 3.84
CA GLY A 7 -7.42 9.37 4.40
C GLY A 7 -6.87 10.77 4.21
N VAL A 8 -5.93 11.15 5.07
CA VAL A 8 -5.13 12.35 4.86
C VAL A 8 -4.35 12.18 3.55
N GLY A 9 -4.18 13.25 2.77
CA GLY A 9 -3.43 13.19 1.51
C GLY A 9 -4.24 12.77 0.28
N GLY A 10 -5.57 12.74 0.35
CA GLY A 10 -6.44 12.53 -0.79
C GLY A 10 -6.74 11.07 -1.14
N ASN A 11 -6.38 10.12 -0.27
CA ASN A 11 -6.79 8.74 -0.42
C ASN A 11 -8.24 8.57 0.02
N ALA A 12 -9.04 7.94 -0.83
CA ALA A 12 -10.39 7.53 -0.47
C ALA A 12 -10.39 6.03 -0.21
N ARG A 13 -10.85 5.64 0.96
CA ARG A 13 -11.03 4.23 1.36
C ARG A 13 -12.48 3.99 1.69
N GLN A 14 -13.02 2.90 1.18
CA GLN A 14 -14.37 2.45 1.48
C GLN A 14 -14.30 1.03 2.03
N VAL A 15 -14.79 0.85 3.26
CA VAL A 15 -14.81 -0.47 3.90
C VAL A 15 -16.01 -1.26 3.38
N PHE A 16 -15.75 -2.40 2.74
CA PHE A 16 -16.79 -3.34 2.33
C PHE A 16 -17.05 -4.41 3.38
N TYR A 17 -16.01 -4.84 4.08
CA TYR A 17 -16.11 -5.84 5.12
C TYR A 17 -14.98 -5.65 6.13
N ARG A 18 -15.30 -5.88 7.41
CA ARG A 18 -14.31 -5.83 8.49
C ARG A 18 -14.66 -6.83 9.57
N SER A 19 -13.70 -7.67 9.92
CA SER A 19 -13.76 -8.59 11.06
C SER A 19 -12.35 -8.75 11.65
N PRO A 20 -12.19 -9.44 12.79
CA PRO A 20 -10.85 -9.71 13.31
C PRO A 20 -9.95 -10.50 12.35
N ASN A 21 -10.55 -11.25 11.43
CA ASN A 21 -9.84 -12.19 10.56
C ASN A 21 -9.81 -11.78 9.08
N LEU A 22 -10.55 -10.76 8.69
CA LEU A 22 -10.65 -10.34 7.30
C LEU A 22 -11.08 -8.88 7.18
N THR A 23 -10.38 -8.15 6.33
CA THR A 23 -10.77 -6.79 5.95
C THR A 23 -10.78 -6.68 4.43
N MET A 24 -11.82 -6.05 3.89
CA MET A 24 -11.96 -5.78 2.47
C MET A 24 -12.21 -4.29 2.25
N LEU A 25 -11.32 -3.65 1.51
CA LEU A 25 -11.37 -2.21 1.25
C LEU A 25 -11.37 -1.93 -0.24
N LYS A 26 -12.15 -0.95 -0.67
CA LYS A 26 -11.92 -0.25 -1.93
C LYS A 26 -10.99 0.92 -1.64
N VAL A 27 -9.91 1.05 -2.41
CA VAL A 27 -8.89 2.09 -2.23
C VAL A 27 -8.75 2.85 -3.54
N CYS A 28 -8.79 4.16 -3.47
CA CYS A 28 -8.54 5.04 -4.61
C CYS A 28 -7.25 5.84 -4.34
N PHE A 29 -6.27 5.72 -5.23
CA PHE A 29 -5.07 6.55 -5.20
C PHE A 29 -5.15 7.63 -6.27
N PRO A 30 -4.86 8.90 -5.92
CA PRO A 30 -4.74 9.94 -6.93
C PRO A 30 -3.53 9.68 -7.82
N ASN A 31 -3.57 10.25 -9.03
CA ASN A 31 -2.46 10.17 -9.98
C ASN A 31 -1.14 10.63 -9.34
N GLY A 32 -0.09 9.85 -9.56
CA GLY A 32 1.25 10.15 -9.06
C GLY A 32 1.51 9.80 -7.61
N ARG A 33 0.49 9.31 -6.89
CA ARG A 33 0.71 8.89 -5.50
C ARG A 33 1.64 7.69 -5.45
N ARG A 34 2.62 7.79 -4.56
CA ARG A 34 3.52 6.69 -4.20
C ARG A 34 3.51 6.51 -2.70
N THR A 35 3.30 5.29 -2.24
CA THR A 35 3.38 4.98 -0.80
C THR A 35 4.83 4.88 -0.35
N PRO A 36 5.12 5.05 0.94
CA PRO A 36 6.39 4.55 1.46
C PRO A 36 6.42 3.04 1.39
N PRO A 37 7.60 2.40 1.48
CA PRO A 37 7.65 0.97 1.69
C PRO A 37 6.93 0.62 2.99
N HIS A 38 6.06 -0.39 2.95
CA HIS A 38 5.28 -0.80 4.12
C HIS A 38 4.89 -2.27 4.03
N ASP A 39 4.61 -2.86 5.17
CA ASP A 39 4.03 -4.18 5.29
C ASP A 39 2.57 -4.10 5.76
N HIS A 40 1.92 -5.23 5.89
CA HIS A 40 0.52 -5.29 6.31
C HIS A 40 0.32 -6.07 7.61
N GLY A 41 1.38 -6.71 8.16
CA GLY A 41 1.29 -7.55 9.35
C GLY A 41 0.47 -8.83 9.12
N THR A 42 -0.02 -9.04 7.92
CA THR A 42 -0.81 -10.19 7.46
C THR A 42 -0.65 -10.33 5.96
N TRP A 43 -1.16 -11.42 5.39
CA TRP A 43 -1.23 -11.52 3.94
C TRP A 43 -2.19 -10.47 3.37
N ALA A 44 -1.92 -10.06 2.15
CA ALA A 44 -2.75 -9.10 1.43
C ALA A 44 -2.91 -9.54 -0.02
N THR A 45 -4.00 -9.13 -0.65
CA THR A 45 -4.22 -9.30 -2.08
C THR A 45 -4.83 -8.02 -2.64
N ILE A 46 -4.28 -7.56 -3.77
CA ILE A 46 -4.81 -6.40 -4.49
C ILE A 46 -5.39 -6.89 -5.81
N LEU A 47 -6.64 -6.53 -6.08
CA LEU A 47 -7.26 -6.62 -7.40
C LEU A 47 -7.38 -5.21 -7.96
N LEU A 48 -6.71 -4.90 -9.06
CA LEU A 48 -6.86 -3.59 -9.68
C LEU A 48 -8.12 -3.54 -10.52
N LEU A 49 -8.99 -2.60 -10.20
CA LEU A 49 -10.28 -2.41 -10.89
C LEU A 49 -10.18 -1.36 -11.99
N SER A 50 -9.30 -0.37 -11.85
CA SER A 50 -9.14 0.72 -12.81
C SER A 50 -7.77 1.37 -12.64
N GLY A 51 -7.21 1.85 -13.74
CA GLY A 51 -5.93 2.55 -13.76
C GLY A 51 -4.74 1.60 -13.95
N GLU A 52 -3.57 2.07 -13.56
CA GLU A 52 -2.30 1.34 -13.65
C GLU A 52 -1.52 1.56 -12.37
N GLU A 53 -1.09 0.47 -11.74
CA GLU A 53 -0.39 0.52 -10.47
C GLU A 53 0.88 -0.31 -10.53
N LYS A 54 2.01 0.34 -10.26
CA LYS A 54 3.30 -0.31 -10.13
C LYS A 54 3.53 -0.68 -8.68
N ASN A 55 3.83 -1.95 -8.44
CA ASN A 55 4.20 -2.44 -7.12
C ASN A 55 5.65 -2.87 -7.15
N THR A 56 6.48 -2.21 -6.36
CA THR A 56 7.86 -2.60 -6.13
C THR A 56 7.91 -3.44 -4.86
N LEU A 57 8.46 -4.64 -4.97
CA LEU A 57 8.44 -5.64 -3.91
C LEU A 57 9.81 -5.72 -3.23
N TYR A 58 9.79 -5.77 -1.91
CA TYR A 58 10.98 -5.88 -1.08
C TYR A 58 10.84 -7.04 -0.11
N ARG A 59 11.97 -7.51 0.36
CA ARG A 59 12.06 -8.46 1.46
C ARG A 59 12.98 -7.90 2.54
N ARG A 60 12.59 -8.09 3.80
CA ARG A 60 13.43 -7.74 4.93
C ARG A 60 14.54 -8.79 5.06
N GLU A 61 15.78 -8.36 5.04
CA GLU A 61 16.95 -9.23 5.07
C GLU A 61 18.05 -8.55 5.90
N ASN A 62 18.45 -9.18 7.01
CA ASN A 62 19.49 -8.65 7.91
C ASN A 62 19.24 -7.19 8.36
N GLY A 63 17.99 -6.87 8.72
CA GLY A 63 17.61 -5.54 9.17
C GLY A 63 17.54 -4.47 8.07
N ARG A 64 17.63 -4.87 6.81
CA ARG A 64 17.56 -3.98 5.65
C ARG A 64 16.48 -4.45 4.67
N LEU A 65 16.03 -3.55 3.81
CA LEU A 65 15.18 -3.91 2.70
C LEU A 65 16.02 -4.26 1.48
N ARG A 66 15.70 -5.41 0.88
CA ARG A 66 16.24 -5.81 -0.42
C ARG A 66 15.11 -5.86 -1.44
N ARG A 67 15.28 -5.15 -2.55
CA ARG A 67 14.35 -5.22 -3.66
C ARG A 67 14.39 -6.62 -4.27
N VAL A 68 13.21 -7.24 -4.43
CA VAL A 68 13.11 -8.60 -4.99
C VAL A 68 12.32 -8.66 -6.29
N GLY A 69 11.63 -7.60 -6.66
CA GLY A 69 10.90 -7.58 -7.92
C GLY A 69 10.00 -6.37 -8.08
N GLU A 70 9.28 -6.38 -9.18
CA GLU A 70 8.34 -5.34 -9.56
C GLU A 70 7.19 -5.97 -10.34
N VAL A 71 5.98 -5.56 -10.04
CA VAL A 71 4.77 -5.98 -10.75
C VAL A 71 3.94 -4.74 -11.06
N THR A 72 3.66 -4.52 -12.34
CA THR A 72 2.72 -3.49 -12.76
C THR A 72 1.37 -4.14 -13.01
N LEU A 73 0.35 -3.68 -12.29
CA LEU A 73 -1.02 -4.15 -12.43
C LEU A 73 -1.79 -3.24 -13.37
N THR A 74 -2.57 -3.86 -14.24
CA THR A 74 -3.62 -3.21 -15.03
C THR A 74 -4.97 -3.81 -14.64
N ARG A 75 -6.05 -3.28 -15.19
CA ARG A 75 -7.42 -3.67 -14.84
C ARG A 75 -7.62 -5.18 -14.88
N GLY A 76 -8.14 -5.75 -13.80
CA GLY A 76 -8.47 -7.16 -13.67
C GLY A 76 -7.32 -8.03 -13.17
N GLU A 77 -6.13 -7.47 -13.01
CA GLU A 77 -4.98 -8.22 -12.51
C GLU A 77 -4.94 -8.25 -10.99
N ILE A 78 -4.38 -9.31 -10.45
CA ILE A 78 -4.33 -9.60 -9.01
C ILE A 78 -2.88 -9.75 -8.58
N LEU A 79 -2.53 -9.14 -7.44
CA LEU A 79 -1.24 -9.30 -6.79
C LEU A 79 -1.44 -9.88 -5.39
N PRO A 80 -1.20 -11.19 -5.19
CA PRO A 80 -1.14 -11.74 -3.84
C PRO A 80 0.20 -11.41 -3.19
N MET A 81 0.16 -11.06 -1.91
CA MET A 81 1.33 -10.71 -1.11
C MET A 81 1.33 -11.54 0.19
N PRO A 82 2.29 -12.45 0.39
CA PRO A 82 2.48 -13.11 1.67
C PRO A 82 2.74 -12.11 2.81
N THR A 83 2.59 -12.57 4.05
CA THR A 83 2.70 -11.73 5.26
C THR A 83 4.03 -10.95 5.33
N GLU A 84 5.12 -11.53 4.86
CA GLU A 84 6.46 -10.93 4.92
C GLU A 84 6.72 -9.89 3.83
N THR A 85 5.80 -9.73 2.89
CA THR A 85 6.00 -8.81 1.76
C THR A 85 6.00 -7.36 2.25
N VAL A 86 7.01 -6.63 1.83
CA VAL A 86 7.08 -5.17 1.92
C VAL A 86 6.94 -4.63 0.51
N HIS A 87 6.10 -3.64 0.30
CA HIS A 87 5.93 -3.08 -1.03
C HIS A 87 5.77 -1.56 -1.05
N VAL A 88 6.03 -1.00 -2.21
CA VAL A 88 5.67 0.37 -2.59
C VAL A 88 4.63 0.28 -3.69
N ALA A 89 3.49 0.92 -3.51
CA ALA A 89 2.48 1.07 -4.55
C ALA A 89 2.56 2.46 -5.16
N GLU A 90 2.57 2.52 -6.49
CA GLU A 90 2.67 3.78 -7.24
C GLU A 90 1.59 3.85 -8.31
N CYS A 91 0.80 4.91 -8.28
CA CYS A 91 -0.23 5.19 -9.27
C CYS A 91 0.40 5.81 -10.51
N LEU A 92 0.34 5.10 -11.64
CA LEU A 92 0.90 5.51 -12.92
C LEU A 92 -0.20 5.90 -13.92
N GLY A 93 0.23 6.29 -15.11
CA GLY A 93 -0.64 6.45 -16.29
C GLY A 93 -1.47 7.72 -16.35
N GLY A 94 -1.24 8.68 -15.46
CA GLY A 94 -1.92 9.97 -15.51
C GLY A 94 -3.38 9.94 -15.05
N LYS A 95 -3.83 8.84 -14.44
CA LYS A 95 -5.20 8.65 -13.93
C LYS A 95 -5.15 8.12 -12.49
N PRO A 96 -6.20 8.35 -11.68
CA PRO A 96 -6.35 7.65 -10.41
C PRO A 96 -6.44 6.14 -10.60
N THR A 97 -6.01 5.37 -9.60
CA THR A 97 -6.25 3.94 -9.52
C THR A 97 -7.39 3.64 -8.56
N ILE A 98 -8.12 2.58 -8.87
CA ILE A 98 -9.11 1.99 -7.97
C ILE A 98 -8.75 0.53 -7.79
N GLY A 99 -8.54 0.11 -6.56
CA GLY A 99 -8.21 -1.26 -6.21
C GLY A 99 -9.12 -1.82 -5.13
N LEU A 100 -9.34 -3.12 -5.17
CA LEU A 100 -9.94 -3.88 -4.08
C LEU A 100 -8.79 -4.53 -3.32
N HIS A 101 -8.67 -4.17 -2.04
CA HIS A 101 -7.64 -4.70 -1.15
C HIS A 101 -8.27 -5.64 -0.14
N VAL A 102 -7.73 -6.85 -0.02
CA VAL A 102 -8.18 -7.87 0.93
C VAL A 102 -7.03 -8.24 1.84
N TYR A 103 -7.27 -8.26 3.15
CA TYR A 103 -6.28 -8.55 4.17
C TYR A 103 -6.75 -9.68 5.08
N GLY A 104 -5.82 -10.53 5.52
CA GLY A 104 -6.10 -11.67 6.39
C GLY A 104 -6.27 -11.34 7.87
N GLY A 105 -6.60 -10.09 8.20
CA GLY A 105 -6.81 -9.64 9.57
C GLY A 105 -7.58 -8.32 9.58
N ASP A 106 -7.72 -7.72 10.75
CA ASP A 106 -8.32 -6.39 10.89
C ASP A 106 -7.26 -5.33 10.62
N ILE A 107 -7.09 -4.96 9.35
CA ILE A 107 -6.07 -3.99 8.93
C ILE A 107 -6.30 -2.59 9.52
N MET A 108 -7.50 -2.31 10.00
CA MET A 108 -7.88 -1.03 10.61
C MET A 108 -7.74 -1.05 12.13
N GLY A 109 -7.45 -2.22 12.70
CA GLY A 109 -7.21 -2.40 14.12
C GLY A 109 -5.74 -2.26 14.50
N GLU A 110 -5.39 -2.71 15.69
CA GLU A 110 -4.03 -2.69 16.20
C GLU A 110 -3.22 -3.89 15.68
N VAL A 111 -2.96 -3.92 14.38
CA VAL A 111 -2.08 -4.93 13.78
C VAL A 111 -0.65 -4.36 13.79
N PRO A 112 0.35 -5.11 14.30
CA PRO A 112 1.73 -4.67 14.21
C PRO A 112 2.15 -4.55 12.74
N ARG A 113 2.41 -3.33 12.31
CA ARG A 113 2.80 -3.01 10.94
C ARG A 113 4.00 -2.08 10.96
N HIS A 114 4.75 -2.12 9.87
CA HIS A 114 5.95 -1.32 9.70
C HIS A 114 5.89 -0.53 8.41
N MET A 115 6.62 0.58 8.41
CA MET A 115 6.90 1.38 7.24
C MET A 115 8.37 1.80 7.27
N TRP A 116 8.87 2.20 6.13
CA TRP A 116 10.26 2.64 5.99
C TRP A 116 10.29 4.04 5.41
N ASP A 117 11.19 4.85 5.93
CA ASP A 117 11.46 6.17 5.36
C ASP A 117 11.90 5.99 3.89
N PRO A 118 11.22 6.62 2.92
CA PRO A 118 11.55 6.42 1.50
C PRO A 118 12.92 6.95 1.10
N GLN A 119 13.54 7.83 1.89
CA GLN A 119 14.86 8.39 1.61
C GLN A 119 15.96 7.61 2.30
N THR A 120 15.80 7.28 3.58
CA THR A 120 16.84 6.66 4.39
C THR A 120 16.68 5.15 4.50
N LEU A 121 15.50 4.61 4.21
CA LEU A 121 15.09 3.22 4.43
C LEU A 121 15.18 2.79 5.90
N ALA A 122 15.10 3.74 6.83
CA ALA A 122 14.98 3.45 8.26
C ALA A 122 13.59 2.88 8.56
N GLU A 123 13.55 1.83 9.37
CA GLU A 123 12.31 1.17 9.77
C GLU A 123 11.60 1.94 10.89
N HIS A 124 10.30 2.07 10.76
CA HIS A 124 9.40 2.69 11.75
C HIS A 124 8.20 1.79 11.99
N ALA A 125 7.65 1.84 13.20
CA ALA A 125 6.29 1.35 13.40
C ALA A 125 5.34 2.21 12.56
N LEU A 126 4.32 1.59 11.94
CA LEU A 126 3.38 2.33 11.10
C LEU A 126 2.53 3.27 11.94
N ASP A 127 2.60 4.54 11.61
CA ASP A 127 1.77 5.63 12.11
C ASP A 127 1.22 6.39 10.91
N TRP A 128 -0.10 6.58 10.86
CA TRP A 128 -0.74 7.12 9.67
C TRP A 128 -0.32 8.56 9.34
N ASN A 129 -0.05 9.38 10.34
CA ASN A 129 0.42 10.75 10.10
C ASN A 129 1.81 10.75 9.46
N THR A 130 2.72 9.94 9.99
CA THR A 130 4.07 9.79 9.43
C THR A 130 4.02 9.09 8.07
N TYR A 131 3.13 8.10 7.91
CA TYR A 131 2.91 7.43 6.62
C TYR A 131 2.54 8.44 5.52
N GLU A 132 1.62 9.35 5.79
CA GLU A 132 1.24 10.38 4.82
C GLU A 132 2.38 11.35 4.51
N THR A 133 3.16 11.74 5.50
CA THR A 133 4.37 12.54 5.29
C THR A 133 5.36 11.83 4.37
N PHE A 134 5.60 10.55 4.61
CA PHE A 134 6.46 9.72 3.76
C PHE A 134 5.90 9.53 2.36
N ALA A 135 4.59 9.34 2.24
CA ALA A 135 3.92 9.20 0.94
C ALA A 135 4.02 10.49 0.11
N GLN A 136 3.87 11.65 0.73
CA GLN A 136 4.06 12.93 0.05
C GLN A 136 5.49 13.09 -0.45
N ALA A 137 6.47 12.80 0.38
CA ALA A 137 7.89 12.84 -0.02
C ALA A 137 8.19 11.85 -1.15
N ALA A 138 7.70 10.62 -1.04
CA ALA A 138 7.89 9.59 -2.06
C ALA A 138 7.24 9.97 -3.40
N SER A 139 6.05 10.57 -3.36
CA SER A 139 5.32 10.98 -4.55
C SER A 139 5.97 12.12 -5.32
N GLN A 140 6.80 12.93 -4.66
CA GLN A 140 7.55 14.03 -5.27
C GLN A 140 8.92 13.59 -5.82
N ALA A 141 9.42 12.42 -5.40
CA ALA A 141 10.68 11.89 -5.89
C ALA A 141 10.51 11.27 -7.28
N PRO A 142 11.56 11.27 -8.14
CA PRO A 142 11.51 10.52 -9.39
C PRO A 142 11.34 9.04 -9.10
N SER A 143 10.61 8.32 -9.99
CA SER A 143 10.49 6.87 -9.91
C SER A 143 11.88 6.24 -9.87
N ALA A 144 12.08 5.26 -8.98
CA ALA A 144 13.30 4.47 -8.96
C ALA A 144 13.48 3.76 -10.31
N PRO A 145 14.70 3.75 -10.87
CA PRO A 145 14.96 3.07 -12.13
C PRO A 145 14.74 1.55 -12.04
#